data_ebee169017c03daa525b8c458cc7c17d
#
_entry.id   ebee169017c03daa525b8c458cc7c17d
#
_cell.length_a   1.000
_cell.length_b   1.000
_cell.length_c   1.000
_cell.angle_alpha   90.00
_cell.angle_beta   90.00
_cell.angle_gamma   90.00
#
_symmetry.space_group_name_H-M   'P 1'
#
loop_
_entity.id
_entity.type
_entity.pdbx_description
1 polymer ?
#
loop_
_entity_poly.entity_id
_entity_poly.type
_entity_poly.pdbx_seq_one_letter_code
_entity_poly.pdbx_strand_id
1 'polypeptide(L)'
;SSASPSQPASTETDPADGEFWEAVEREDLEALAATIDSPADQRPMLGAVLPTLSAWRRQHRERSVINSWRYQTIWKRLSASSVRPDLSGTWLLIIPADQSDHPAVVTAAQALTSHGATPLRHALDTRTADRDALADHLTRLAAEGEPTGVLSLLAVDEEPHPEHPGVPAGLAATTALVQALGDAGIPAPLWCLTQGAVATGPGDPLPSPRQAQTWGLGRVAALEHPLRWGGLIDLPATIDHRTSDRLAALLAPGGPEDQAAIRATGSYARRLRRAETSPAAPRSWQPTGTTLITGGTGALGAHVARWLARQGAPH
;
A
#
# COMPACT_ATOMS: atom_id res chain seq x y z
N SER A 1 -3.44 -25.98 -9.61
CA SER A 1 -4.27 -26.35 -8.46
C SER A 1 -4.40 -25.13 -7.56
N SER A 2 -5.52 -24.44 -7.71
CA SER A 2 -5.87 -23.25 -6.95
C SER A 2 -6.16 -23.67 -5.51
N ALA A 3 -5.29 -23.31 -4.59
CA ALA A 3 -5.61 -23.36 -3.16
C ALA A 3 -6.44 -22.14 -2.81
N SER A 4 -7.74 -22.33 -2.63
CA SER A 4 -8.65 -21.34 -2.03
C SER A 4 -8.13 -20.97 -0.63
N PRO A 5 -8.15 -19.69 -0.24
CA PRO A 5 -7.82 -19.31 1.12
C PRO A 5 -8.87 -19.92 2.05
N SER A 6 -8.42 -20.70 3.03
CA SER A 6 -9.23 -21.21 4.11
C SER A 6 -9.93 -20.04 4.80
N GLN A 7 -11.24 -19.95 4.66
CA GLN A 7 -12.07 -19.12 5.52
C GLN A 7 -11.82 -19.55 6.98
N PRO A 8 -11.64 -18.61 7.92
CA PRO A 8 -11.67 -18.98 9.33
C PRO A 8 -13.04 -19.62 9.60
N ALA A 9 -13.02 -20.79 10.22
CA ALA A 9 -14.22 -21.49 10.63
C ALA A 9 -15.13 -20.50 11.36
N SER A 10 -16.35 -20.31 10.82
CA SER A 10 -17.44 -19.69 11.54
C SER A 10 -17.64 -20.54 12.79
N THR A 11 -17.26 -20.03 13.95
CA THR A 11 -17.70 -20.58 15.24
C THR A 11 -19.24 -20.55 15.17
N GLU A 12 -19.83 -21.72 15.05
CA GLU A 12 -21.27 -21.88 15.26
C GLU A 12 -21.56 -21.33 16.65
N THR A 13 -22.20 -20.17 16.68
CA THR A 13 -22.64 -19.57 17.94
C THR A 13 -23.74 -20.48 18.48
N ASP A 14 -23.57 -20.98 19.71
CA ASP A 14 -24.60 -21.78 20.39
C ASP A 14 -25.94 -21.02 20.31
N PRO A 15 -27.05 -21.66 19.92
CA PRO A 15 -28.37 -21.03 19.89
C PRO A 15 -28.72 -20.34 21.22
N ALA A 16 -28.35 -20.92 22.35
CA ALA A 16 -28.55 -20.35 23.68
C ALA A 16 -27.80 -19.01 23.88
N ASP A 17 -26.59 -18.89 23.34
CA ASP A 17 -25.84 -17.62 23.34
C ASP A 17 -26.56 -16.54 22.53
N GLY A 18 -27.23 -16.92 21.42
CA GLY A 18 -28.00 -16.02 20.58
C GLY A 18 -29.21 -15.45 21.33
N GLU A 19 -30.00 -16.32 21.94
CA GLU A 19 -31.19 -15.95 22.71
C GLU A 19 -30.88 -15.11 23.94
N PHE A 20 -29.81 -15.45 24.65
CA PHE A 20 -29.31 -14.67 25.78
C PHE A 20 -29.00 -13.20 25.37
N TRP A 21 -28.18 -13.02 24.32
CA TRP A 21 -27.80 -11.68 23.89
C TRP A 21 -28.94 -10.89 23.25
N GLU A 22 -29.91 -11.55 22.64
CA GLU A 22 -31.12 -10.92 22.12
C GLU A 22 -32.01 -10.38 23.24
N ALA A 23 -32.20 -11.16 24.30
CA ALA A 23 -32.90 -10.70 25.52
C ALA A 23 -32.19 -9.51 26.19
N VAL A 24 -30.84 -9.56 26.28
CA VAL A 24 -30.07 -8.45 26.82
C VAL A 24 -30.18 -7.19 25.96
N GLU A 25 -30.12 -7.29 24.62
CA GLU A 25 -30.20 -6.15 23.69
C GLU A 25 -31.60 -5.47 23.74
N ARG A 26 -32.66 -6.26 23.98
CA ARG A 26 -34.03 -5.75 24.12
C ARG A 26 -34.37 -5.26 25.54
N GLU A 27 -33.45 -5.45 26.49
CA GLU A 27 -33.65 -5.20 27.92
C GLU A 27 -34.88 -5.99 28.46
N ASP A 28 -35.10 -7.20 27.92
CA ASP A 28 -36.20 -8.08 28.31
C ASP A 28 -35.79 -9.00 29.48
N LEU A 29 -36.16 -8.56 30.69
CA LEU A 29 -35.82 -9.26 31.92
C LEU A 29 -36.44 -10.66 32.00
N GLU A 30 -37.69 -10.82 31.53
CA GLU A 30 -38.40 -12.11 31.59
C GLU A 30 -37.78 -13.13 30.64
N ALA A 31 -37.50 -12.72 29.39
CA ALA A 31 -36.81 -13.56 28.42
C ALA A 31 -35.41 -13.93 28.93
N LEU A 32 -34.64 -12.97 29.47
CA LEU A 32 -33.31 -13.22 30.03
C LEU A 32 -33.38 -14.22 31.19
N ALA A 33 -34.30 -14.03 32.13
CA ALA A 33 -34.48 -14.91 33.29
C ALA A 33 -34.85 -16.32 32.88
N ALA A 34 -35.66 -16.47 31.84
CA ALA A 34 -36.05 -17.77 31.28
C ALA A 34 -34.86 -18.47 30.59
N THR A 35 -34.04 -17.73 29.81
CA THR A 35 -32.88 -18.27 29.09
C THR A 35 -31.79 -18.80 30.04
N ILE A 36 -31.60 -18.15 31.21
CA ILE A 36 -30.59 -18.57 32.18
C ILE A 36 -31.14 -19.38 33.36
N ASP A 37 -32.42 -19.74 33.30
CA ASP A 37 -33.16 -20.45 34.37
C ASP A 37 -32.98 -19.79 35.76
N SER A 38 -33.17 -18.46 35.81
CA SER A 38 -32.94 -17.69 37.03
C SER A 38 -34.11 -17.78 38.01
N PRO A 39 -33.83 -18.09 39.30
CA PRO A 39 -34.84 -18.07 40.34
C PRO A 39 -35.51 -16.72 40.52
N ALA A 40 -36.79 -16.71 40.97
CA ALA A 40 -37.58 -15.48 41.08
C ALA A 40 -37.01 -14.46 42.06
N ASP A 41 -36.27 -14.88 43.08
CA ASP A 41 -35.59 -14.03 44.07
C ASP A 41 -34.37 -13.29 43.51
N GLN A 42 -33.78 -13.76 42.40
CA GLN A 42 -32.64 -13.15 41.72
C GLN A 42 -33.02 -12.15 40.63
N ARG A 43 -34.27 -12.14 40.16
CA ARG A 43 -34.77 -11.25 39.10
C ARG A 43 -34.56 -9.77 39.36
N PRO A 44 -34.77 -9.25 40.59
CA PRO A 44 -34.49 -7.82 40.88
C PRO A 44 -33.02 -7.44 40.64
N MET A 45 -32.09 -8.34 40.97
CA MET A 45 -30.65 -8.14 40.74
C MET A 45 -30.32 -8.15 39.25
N LEU A 46 -30.86 -9.07 38.47
CA LEU A 46 -30.76 -9.11 37.02
C LEU A 46 -31.29 -7.84 36.37
N GLY A 47 -32.45 -7.36 36.81
CA GLY A 47 -33.04 -6.12 36.31
C GLY A 47 -32.17 -4.88 36.57
N ALA A 48 -31.46 -4.86 37.68
CA ALA A 48 -30.55 -3.75 38.00
C ALA A 48 -29.28 -3.74 37.11
N VAL A 49 -28.81 -4.89 36.65
CA VAL A 49 -27.59 -5.05 35.82
C VAL A 49 -27.89 -5.00 34.32
N LEU A 50 -29.09 -5.37 33.91
CA LEU A 50 -29.50 -5.52 32.52
C LEU A 50 -29.25 -4.27 31.66
N PRO A 51 -29.57 -3.02 32.08
CA PRO A 51 -29.25 -1.83 31.27
C PRO A 51 -27.76 -1.63 31.04
N THR A 52 -26.93 -1.99 32.02
CA THR A 52 -25.48 -1.91 31.91
C THR A 52 -24.93 -2.91 30.90
N LEU A 53 -25.45 -4.14 30.95
CA LEU A 53 -25.08 -5.19 29.99
C LEU A 53 -25.55 -4.84 28.58
N SER A 54 -26.73 -4.33 28.41
CA SER A 54 -27.27 -3.87 27.12
C SER A 54 -26.42 -2.73 26.54
N ALA A 55 -26.07 -1.73 27.34
CA ALA A 55 -25.19 -0.64 26.92
C ALA A 55 -23.80 -1.13 26.52
N TRP A 56 -23.21 -2.04 27.32
CA TRP A 56 -21.92 -2.65 27.02
C TRP A 56 -21.99 -3.45 25.72
N ARG A 57 -23.03 -4.25 25.51
CA ARG A 57 -23.23 -5.07 24.30
C ARG A 57 -23.34 -4.21 23.06
N ARG A 58 -24.14 -3.14 23.09
CA ARG A 58 -24.26 -2.17 21.99
C ARG A 58 -22.91 -1.56 21.65
N GLN A 59 -22.17 -1.07 22.65
CA GLN A 59 -20.86 -0.49 22.45
C GLN A 59 -19.85 -1.51 21.91
N HIS A 60 -19.88 -2.74 22.39
CA HIS A 60 -19.00 -3.80 21.93
C HIS A 60 -19.28 -4.16 20.46
N ARG A 61 -20.55 -4.23 20.09
CA ARG A 61 -21.00 -4.50 18.72
C ARG A 61 -20.59 -3.38 17.76
N GLU A 62 -20.81 -2.12 18.13
CA GLU A 62 -20.35 -0.96 17.36
C GLU A 62 -18.82 -0.98 17.15
N ARG A 63 -18.07 -1.24 18.22
CA ARG A 63 -16.61 -1.38 18.13
C ARG A 63 -16.18 -2.54 17.23
N SER A 64 -16.86 -3.67 17.31
CA SER A 64 -16.61 -4.83 16.46
C SER A 64 -16.84 -4.50 14.98
N VAL A 65 -17.93 -3.81 14.66
CA VAL A 65 -18.25 -3.35 13.31
C VAL A 65 -17.16 -2.38 12.82
N ILE A 66 -16.80 -1.37 13.60
CA ILE A 66 -15.72 -0.42 13.26
C ILE A 66 -14.40 -1.15 13.06
N ASN A 67 -14.06 -2.08 13.96
CA ASN A 67 -12.83 -2.86 13.86
C ASN A 67 -12.82 -3.78 12.61
N SER A 68 -13.99 -4.23 12.18
CA SER A 68 -14.11 -5.04 10.95
C SER A 68 -13.75 -4.26 9.69
N TRP A 69 -13.82 -2.93 9.72
CA TRP A 69 -13.44 -2.04 8.61
C TRP A 69 -11.99 -1.57 8.67
N ARG A 70 -11.28 -1.87 9.75
CA ARG A 70 -9.90 -1.45 9.92
C ARG A 70 -8.95 -2.42 9.24
N TYR A 71 -8.13 -1.88 8.35
CA TYR A 71 -7.08 -2.62 7.68
C TYR A 71 -5.73 -1.93 7.92
N GLN A 72 -4.68 -2.72 7.86
CA GLN A 72 -3.30 -2.24 7.92
C GLN A 72 -2.49 -2.82 6.78
N THR A 73 -1.56 -2.04 6.30
CA THR A 73 -0.55 -2.52 5.37
C THR A 73 0.51 -3.30 6.14
N ILE A 74 0.80 -4.50 5.66
CA ILE A 74 1.91 -5.31 6.14
C ILE A 74 2.79 -5.71 4.97
N TRP A 75 4.03 -6.07 5.28
CA TRP A 75 4.95 -6.65 4.31
C TRP A 75 5.15 -8.13 4.63
N LYS A 76 4.83 -8.99 3.66
CA LYS A 76 4.98 -10.43 3.77
C LYS A 76 6.24 -10.85 3.02
N ARG A 77 7.15 -11.54 3.70
CA ARG A 77 8.33 -12.10 3.06
C ARG A 77 7.91 -13.12 2.01
N LEU A 78 8.51 -13.00 0.82
CA LEU A 78 8.32 -13.95 -0.28
C LEU A 78 9.25 -15.14 -0.11
N SER A 79 8.78 -16.31 -0.52
CA SER A 79 9.62 -17.50 -0.65
C SER A 79 10.60 -17.28 -1.80
N ALA A 80 11.84 -17.72 -1.63
CA ALA A 80 12.79 -17.70 -2.72
C ALA A 80 12.31 -18.64 -3.86
N SER A 81 12.32 -18.14 -5.09
CA SER A 81 12.09 -19.00 -6.25
C SER A 81 13.28 -19.91 -6.46
N SER A 82 13.03 -21.18 -6.75
CA SER A 82 14.05 -22.13 -7.19
C SER A 82 14.34 -22.03 -8.68
N VAL A 83 13.50 -21.29 -9.42
CA VAL A 83 13.63 -21.11 -10.86
C VAL A 83 14.47 -19.86 -11.10
N ARG A 84 15.50 -19.99 -11.96
CA ARG A 84 16.29 -18.85 -12.42
C ARG A 84 15.39 -17.94 -13.25
N PRO A 85 15.32 -16.63 -12.95
CA PRO A 85 14.53 -15.71 -13.75
C PRO A 85 15.13 -15.58 -15.17
N ASP A 86 14.26 -15.47 -16.15
CA ASP A 86 14.60 -15.15 -17.53
C ASP A 86 13.93 -13.83 -17.91
N LEU A 87 14.76 -12.83 -18.26
CA LEU A 87 14.33 -11.49 -18.64
C LEU A 87 14.60 -11.19 -20.11
N SER A 88 14.73 -12.24 -20.94
CA SER A 88 15.09 -12.12 -22.36
C SER A 88 14.32 -11.01 -23.09
N GLY A 89 14.97 -10.47 -24.15
CA GLY A 89 14.45 -9.37 -24.95
C GLY A 89 15.04 -7.99 -24.58
N THR A 90 14.53 -6.96 -25.23
CA THR A 90 14.99 -5.58 -25.05
C THR A 90 14.22 -4.91 -23.92
N TRP A 91 14.93 -4.33 -22.97
CA TRP A 91 14.35 -3.57 -21.86
C TRP A 91 14.75 -2.11 -21.95
N LEU A 92 13.79 -1.20 -21.94
CA LEU A 92 14.07 0.22 -21.79
C LEU A 92 14.45 0.51 -20.34
N LEU A 93 15.66 0.97 -20.09
CA LEU A 93 16.15 1.39 -18.79
C LEU A 93 16.18 2.91 -18.75
N ILE A 94 15.16 3.51 -18.17
CA ILE A 94 14.99 4.98 -18.06
C ILE A 94 15.63 5.47 -16.78
N ILE A 95 16.63 6.36 -16.90
CA ILE A 95 17.46 6.84 -15.79
C ILE A 95 17.54 8.37 -15.78
N PRO A 96 17.76 9.02 -14.62
CA PRO A 96 18.12 10.43 -14.59
C PRO A 96 19.46 10.66 -15.30
N ALA A 97 19.57 11.72 -16.10
CA ALA A 97 20.73 11.97 -16.96
C ALA A 97 22.04 12.17 -16.18
N ASP A 98 21.96 12.78 -15.00
CA ASP A 98 23.08 13.09 -14.12
C ASP A 98 23.39 11.99 -13.09
N GLN A 99 22.65 10.87 -13.10
CA GLN A 99 22.76 9.79 -12.12
C GLN A 99 23.07 8.41 -12.74
N SER A 100 23.77 8.38 -13.86
CA SER A 100 24.12 7.14 -14.57
C SER A 100 24.93 6.15 -13.71
N ASP A 101 25.74 6.64 -12.79
CA ASP A 101 26.57 5.84 -11.88
C ASP A 101 25.91 5.55 -10.52
N HIS A 102 24.65 5.95 -10.34
CA HIS A 102 23.93 5.70 -9.10
C HIS A 102 23.84 4.18 -8.84
N PRO A 103 24.11 3.71 -7.60
CA PRO A 103 24.16 2.26 -7.30
C PRO A 103 22.90 1.49 -7.71
N ALA A 104 21.72 2.11 -7.59
CA ALA A 104 20.47 1.50 -8.05
C ALA A 104 20.43 1.31 -9.57
N VAL A 105 20.97 2.27 -10.35
CA VAL A 105 21.05 2.18 -11.82
C VAL A 105 21.99 1.06 -12.24
N VAL A 106 23.17 0.99 -11.62
CA VAL A 106 24.16 -0.08 -11.89
C VAL A 106 23.55 -1.45 -11.58
N THR A 107 22.88 -1.58 -10.43
CA THR A 107 22.23 -2.83 -10.00
C THR A 107 21.09 -3.23 -10.94
N ALA A 108 20.27 -2.30 -11.39
CA ALA A 108 19.19 -2.56 -12.34
C ALA A 108 19.72 -3.04 -13.69
N ALA A 109 20.75 -2.36 -14.21
CA ALA A 109 21.39 -2.80 -15.45
C ALA A 109 22.02 -4.20 -15.33
N GLN A 110 22.69 -4.48 -14.22
CA GLN A 110 23.26 -5.79 -13.93
C GLN A 110 22.17 -6.86 -13.82
N ALA A 111 21.06 -6.58 -13.12
CA ALA A 111 19.94 -7.51 -13.01
C ALA A 111 19.39 -7.91 -14.40
N LEU A 112 19.19 -6.94 -15.28
CA LEU A 112 18.75 -7.18 -16.65
C LEU A 112 19.76 -8.02 -17.43
N THR A 113 21.01 -7.58 -17.51
CA THR A 113 22.06 -8.23 -18.32
C THR A 113 22.37 -9.64 -17.85
N SER A 114 22.49 -9.87 -16.54
CA SER A 114 22.83 -11.19 -15.98
C SER A 114 21.72 -12.23 -16.16
N HIS A 115 20.50 -11.79 -16.49
CA HIS A 115 19.34 -12.65 -16.66
C HIS A 115 18.77 -12.62 -18.10
N GLY A 116 19.60 -12.31 -19.08
CA GLY A 116 19.30 -12.50 -20.50
C GLY A 116 18.68 -11.31 -21.23
N ALA A 117 18.40 -10.20 -20.54
CA ALA A 117 17.88 -8.99 -21.15
C ALA A 117 18.99 -8.17 -21.82
N THR A 118 18.61 -7.41 -22.85
CA THR A 118 19.43 -6.35 -23.44
C THR A 118 18.90 -4.99 -22.98
N PRO A 119 19.56 -4.32 -21.98
CA PRO A 119 19.10 -3.03 -21.53
C PRO A 119 19.45 -1.94 -22.55
N LEU A 120 18.42 -1.24 -23.05
CA LEU A 120 18.58 -0.02 -23.83
C LEU A 120 18.45 1.16 -22.86
N ARG A 121 19.58 1.77 -22.51
CA ARG A 121 19.62 2.90 -21.57
C ARG A 121 19.15 4.18 -22.24
N HIS A 122 18.22 4.86 -21.58
CA HIS A 122 17.78 6.20 -21.95
C HIS A 122 17.92 7.14 -20.77
N ALA A 123 18.85 8.10 -20.89
CA ALA A 123 19.06 9.13 -19.90
C ALA A 123 18.08 10.29 -20.15
N LEU A 124 17.26 10.62 -19.15
CA LEU A 124 16.25 11.67 -19.21
C LEU A 124 16.63 12.80 -18.24
N ASP A 125 16.66 14.03 -18.74
CA ASP A 125 16.72 15.20 -17.88
C ASP A 125 15.36 15.37 -17.18
N THR A 126 15.32 15.01 -15.90
CA THR A 126 14.10 15.01 -15.08
C THR A 126 13.53 16.41 -14.86
N ARG A 127 14.36 17.44 -15.00
CA ARG A 127 13.99 18.85 -14.77
C ARG A 127 13.27 19.47 -15.95
N THR A 128 13.46 18.90 -17.14
CA THR A 128 12.88 19.39 -18.40
C THR A 128 12.08 18.33 -19.13
N ALA A 129 11.73 17.24 -18.45
CA ALA A 129 11.00 16.12 -19.02
C ALA A 129 9.64 16.58 -19.54
N ASP A 130 9.50 16.61 -20.86
CA ASP A 130 8.27 16.97 -21.57
C ASP A 130 7.57 15.72 -22.09
N ARG A 131 6.24 15.65 -21.91
CA ARG A 131 5.42 14.51 -22.29
C ARG A 131 5.47 14.25 -23.80
N ASP A 132 5.27 15.28 -24.61
CA ASP A 132 5.13 15.12 -26.06
C ASP A 132 6.46 14.76 -26.69
N ALA A 133 7.55 15.45 -26.28
CA ALA A 133 8.90 15.14 -26.74
C ALA A 133 9.31 13.71 -26.35
N LEU A 134 8.93 13.26 -25.16
CA LEU A 134 9.20 11.90 -24.68
C LEU A 134 8.38 10.86 -25.46
N ALA A 135 7.11 11.13 -25.76
CA ALA A 135 6.26 10.27 -26.55
C ALA A 135 6.80 10.09 -27.98
N ASP A 136 7.22 11.19 -28.63
CA ASP A 136 7.85 11.14 -29.94
C ASP A 136 9.16 10.33 -29.96
N HIS A 137 9.96 10.48 -28.90
CA HIS A 137 11.20 9.72 -28.75
C HIS A 137 10.91 8.23 -28.56
N LEU A 138 10.00 7.86 -27.67
CA LEU A 138 9.59 6.49 -27.40
C LEU A 138 8.98 5.82 -28.64
N THR A 139 8.21 6.56 -29.42
CA THR A 139 7.66 6.06 -30.69
C THR A 139 8.77 5.69 -31.69
N ARG A 140 9.82 6.49 -31.79
CA ARG A 140 10.98 6.17 -32.63
C ARG A 140 11.74 4.94 -32.13
N LEU A 141 11.93 4.81 -30.83
CA LEU A 141 12.57 3.64 -30.25
C LEU A 141 11.76 2.36 -30.47
N ALA A 142 10.45 2.42 -30.35
CA ALA A 142 9.57 1.28 -30.59
C ALA A 142 9.57 0.82 -32.05
N ALA A 143 9.80 1.74 -33.00
CA ALA A 143 9.94 1.41 -34.42
C ALA A 143 11.21 0.59 -34.73
N GLU A 144 12.24 0.66 -33.90
CA GLU A 144 13.47 -0.16 -34.03
C GLU A 144 13.30 -1.54 -33.37
N GLY A 145 12.32 -1.73 -32.50
CA GLY A 145 11.98 -2.98 -31.84
C GLY A 145 11.12 -2.76 -30.61
N GLU A 146 10.08 -3.54 -30.49
CA GLU A 146 9.16 -3.44 -29.35
C GLU A 146 9.84 -3.89 -28.05
N PRO A 147 9.87 -3.06 -26.99
CA PRO A 147 10.50 -3.44 -25.73
C PRO A 147 9.67 -4.51 -25.00
N THR A 148 10.36 -5.44 -24.36
CA THR A 148 9.75 -6.47 -23.50
C THR A 148 9.29 -5.89 -22.16
N GLY A 149 9.97 -4.85 -21.67
CA GLY A 149 9.65 -4.17 -20.43
C GLY A 149 10.30 -2.79 -20.35
N VAL A 150 9.78 -1.95 -19.48
CA VAL A 150 10.32 -0.63 -19.17
C VAL A 150 10.66 -0.59 -17.67
N LEU A 151 11.91 -0.26 -17.35
CA LEU A 151 12.39 -0.12 -15.98
C LEU A 151 12.82 1.31 -15.74
N SER A 152 12.09 2.01 -14.87
CA SER A 152 12.34 3.42 -14.55
C SER A 152 13.00 3.57 -13.19
N LEU A 153 14.08 4.33 -13.15
CA LEU A 153 14.77 4.77 -11.94
C LEU A 153 14.63 6.30 -11.72
N LEU A 154 13.74 6.96 -12.42
CA LEU A 154 13.58 8.42 -12.30
C LEU A 154 13.29 8.87 -10.88
N ALA A 155 12.63 8.02 -10.07
CA ALA A 155 12.31 8.31 -8.68
C ALA A 155 13.52 8.56 -7.76
N VAL A 156 14.74 8.12 -8.14
CA VAL A 156 15.96 8.36 -7.34
C VAL A 156 16.41 9.81 -7.38
N ASP A 157 15.92 10.59 -8.34
CA ASP A 157 16.12 12.03 -8.36
C ASP A 157 15.11 12.74 -7.45
N GLU A 158 15.58 13.12 -6.26
CA GLU A 158 14.80 13.83 -5.24
C GLU A 158 14.95 15.35 -5.31
N GLU A 159 15.69 15.88 -6.28
CA GLU A 159 15.85 17.33 -6.45
C GLU A 159 14.50 18.02 -6.73
N PRO A 160 14.30 19.23 -6.23
CA PRO A 160 13.06 19.97 -6.50
C PRO A 160 12.88 20.23 -7.99
N HIS A 161 11.65 20.05 -8.50
CA HIS A 161 11.30 20.47 -9.87
C HIS A 161 11.44 22.00 -10.01
N PRO A 162 12.06 22.53 -11.07
CA PRO A 162 12.35 23.97 -11.20
C PRO A 162 11.11 24.86 -11.06
N GLU A 163 10.00 24.49 -11.69
CA GLU A 163 8.76 25.28 -11.66
C GLU A 163 7.86 24.94 -10.47
N HIS A 164 8.04 23.74 -9.87
CA HIS A 164 7.23 23.24 -8.78
C HIS A 164 8.10 22.66 -7.64
N PRO A 165 8.75 23.52 -6.83
CA PRO A 165 9.75 23.06 -5.85
C PRO A 165 9.22 22.09 -4.77
N GLY A 166 7.90 22.01 -4.59
CA GLY A 166 7.27 21.03 -3.71
C GLY A 166 7.19 19.61 -4.29
N VAL A 167 7.51 19.44 -5.58
CA VAL A 167 7.46 18.16 -6.29
C VAL A 167 8.89 17.73 -6.65
N PRO A 168 9.32 16.50 -6.32
CA PRO A 168 10.60 15.98 -6.82
C PRO A 168 10.61 15.89 -8.35
N ALA A 169 11.72 16.27 -8.97
CA ALA A 169 11.87 16.23 -10.43
C ALA A 169 11.67 14.81 -10.98
N GLY A 170 12.19 13.80 -10.28
CA GLY A 170 11.99 12.41 -10.65
C GLY A 170 10.52 11.95 -10.61
N LEU A 171 9.70 12.49 -9.69
CA LEU A 171 8.26 12.22 -9.68
C LEU A 171 7.55 12.87 -10.87
N ALA A 172 7.88 14.13 -11.19
CA ALA A 172 7.31 14.82 -12.34
C ALA A 172 7.67 14.09 -13.65
N ALA A 173 8.93 13.72 -13.82
CA ALA A 173 9.41 12.95 -14.96
C ALA A 173 8.77 11.55 -15.05
N THR A 174 8.54 10.88 -13.91
CA THR A 174 7.83 9.59 -13.88
C THR A 174 6.38 9.77 -14.34
N THR A 175 5.73 10.87 -13.98
CA THR A 175 4.36 11.17 -14.43
C THR A 175 4.32 11.38 -15.95
N ALA A 176 5.26 12.17 -16.49
CA ALA A 176 5.40 12.36 -17.93
C ALA A 176 5.68 11.03 -18.67
N LEU A 177 6.53 10.17 -18.10
CA LEU A 177 6.84 8.84 -18.67
C LEU A 177 5.60 7.93 -18.75
N VAL A 178 4.79 7.86 -17.68
CA VAL A 178 3.54 7.06 -17.68
C VAL A 178 2.60 7.51 -18.80
N GLN A 179 2.48 8.83 -19.01
CA GLN A 179 1.65 9.42 -20.06
C GLN A 179 2.23 9.15 -21.46
N ALA A 180 3.52 9.44 -21.63
CA ALA A 180 4.23 9.29 -22.91
C ALA A 180 4.26 7.84 -23.41
N LEU A 181 4.38 6.86 -22.54
CA LEU A 181 4.26 5.44 -22.91
C LEU A 181 2.87 5.10 -23.45
N GLY A 182 1.85 5.77 -22.92
CA GLY A 182 0.49 5.67 -23.44
C GLY A 182 0.32 6.27 -24.83
N ASP A 183 0.83 7.49 -25.01
CA ASP A 183 0.75 8.22 -26.27
C ASP A 183 1.54 7.52 -27.37
N ALA A 184 2.70 6.94 -27.05
CA ALA A 184 3.52 6.16 -27.96
C ALA A 184 2.95 4.75 -28.24
N GLY A 185 1.88 4.33 -27.56
CA GLY A 185 1.26 3.03 -27.77
C GLY A 185 2.12 1.84 -27.34
N ILE A 186 3.10 2.02 -26.43
CA ILE A 186 4.00 0.96 -25.97
C ILE A 186 3.26 0.08 -24.94
N PRO A 187 3.02 -1.21 -25.23
CA PRO A 187 2.28 -2.09 -24.34
C PRO A 187 3.15 -2.70 -23.24
N ALA A 188 4.47 -2.53 -23.31
CA ALA A 188 5.43 -3.10 -22.36
C ALA A 188 5.15 -2.64 -20.91
N PRO A 189 5.22 -3.56 -19.93
CA PRO A 189 4.96 -3.22 -18.53
C PRO A 189 6.01 -2.25 -17.97
N LEU A 190 5.55 -1.17 -17.36
CA LEU A 190 6.39 -0.20 -16.66
C LEU A 190 6.61 -0.62 -15.21
N TRP A 191 7.86 -0.81 -14.84
CA TRP A 191 8.32 -0.99 -13.47
C TRP A 191 9.01 0.28 -12.98
N CYS A 192 8.60 0.79 -11.81
CA CYS A 192 9.26 1.93 -11.18
C CYS A 192 10.06 1.46 -9.96
N LEU A 193 11.36 1.76 -9.97
CA LEU A 193 12.25 1.50 -8.84
C LEU A 193 12.37 2.72 -7.94
N THR A 194 12.38 2.47 -6.64
CA THR A 194 12.76 3.42 -5.59
C THR A 194 13.86 2.83 -4.72
N GLN A 195 14.51 3.64 -3.90
CA GLN A 195 15.52 3.16 -2.97
C GLN A 195 15.28 3.74 -1.57
N GLY A 196 14.89 2.89 -0.62
CA GLY A 196 14.61 3.31 0.75
C GLY A 196 13.36 4.18 0.90
N ALA A 197 12.37 4.00 0.04
CA ALA A 197 11.11 4.76 0.03
C ALA A 197 10.03 4.15 0.93
N VAL A 198 10.15 2.88 1.30
CA VAL A 198 9.20 2.18 2.15
C VAL A 198 9.91 1.44 3.29
N ALA A 199 9.23 1.27 4.42
CA ALA A 199 9.70 0.46 5.53
C ALA A 199 8.92 -0.87 5.57
N THR A 200 9.63 -1.99 5.59
CA THR A 200 9.03 -3.34 5.64
C THR A 200 8.79 -3.83 7.06
N GLY A 201 9.32 -3.13 8.06
CA GLY A 201 9.15 -3.42 9.48
C GLY A 201 9.69 -2.30 10.37
N PRO A 202 9.53 -2.41 11.71
CA PRO A 202 9.88 -1.33 12.65
C PRO A 202 11.36 -0.93 12.66
N GLY A 203 12.26 -1.83 12.25
CA GLY A 203 13.71 -1.58 12.22
C GLY A 203 14.25 -1.24 10.82
N ASP A 204 13.38 -1.14 9.82
CA ASP A 204 13.80 -0.84 8.46
C ASP A 204 13.96 0.69 8.27
N PRO A 205 15.15 1.19 7.91
CA PRO A 205 15.37 2.62 7.72
C PRO A 205 14.57 3.14 6.52
N LEU A 206 14.14 4.39 6.61
CA LEU A 206 13.42 5.10 5.56
C LEU A 206 14.21 6.37 5.15
N PRO A 207 15.36 6.20 4.47
CA PRO A 207 16.23 7.34 4.15
C PRO A 207 15.65 8.28 3.10
N SER A 208 14.78 7.79 2.22
CA SER A 208 14.28 8.52 1.05
C SER A 208 12.74 8.64 1.03
N PRO A 209 12.12 9.30 2.04
CA PRO A 209 10.67 9.40 2.13
C PRO A 209 10.03 10.17 0.96
N ARG A 210 10.79 11.02 0.26
CA ARG A 210 10.30 11.74 -0.94
C ARG A 210 9.96 10.78 -2.07
N GLN A 211 10.72 9.71 -2.24
CA GLN A 211 10.45 8.68 -3.25
C GLN A 211 9.14 7.92 -2.98
N ALA A 212 8.61 7.95 -1.76
CA ALA A 212 7.30 7.37 -1.44
C ALA A 212 6.13 8.03 -2.20
N GLN A 213 6.31 9.23 -2.74
CA GLN A 213 5.34 9.87 -3.62
C GLN A 213 5.16 9.09 -4.93
N THR A 214 6.23 8.49 -5.47
CA THR A 214 6.17 7.58 -6.62
C THR A 214 5.33 6.33 -6.32
N TRP A 215 5.33 5.86 -5.08
CA TRP A 215 4.43 4.78 -4.64
C TRP A 215 2.96 5.21 -4.65
N GLY A 216 2.68 6.49 -4.35
CA GLY A 216 1.35 7.07 -4.48
C GLY A 216 0.89 7.08 -5.94
N LEU A 217 1.71 7.64 -6.83
CA LEU A 217 1.48 7.68 -8.29
C LEU A 217 1.30 6.27 -8.87
N GLY A 218 2.21 5.34 -8.56
CA GLY A 218 2.19 4.00 -9.14
C GLY A 218 0.94 3.20 -8.78
N ARG A 219 0.39 3.38 -7.57
CA ARG A 219 -0.89 2.74 -7.21
C ARG A 219 -2.07 3.28 -8.01
N VAL A 220 -2.04 4.55 -8.39
CA VAL A 220 -3.05 5.13 -9.28
C VAL A 220 -2.84 4.62 -10.69
N ALA A 221 -1.60 4.63 -11.20
CA ALA A 221 -1.26 4.10 -12.52
C ALA A 221 -1.65 2.63 -12.70
N ALA A 222 -1.50 1.81 -11.65
CA ALA A 222 -1.94 0.41 -11.65
C ALA A 222 -3.46 0.25 -11.88
N LEU A 223 -4.26 1.19 -11.37
CA LEU A 223 -5.72 1.19 -11.57
C LEU A 223 -6.14 1.74 -12.93
N GLU A 224 -5.45 2.78 -13.42
CA GLU A 224 -5.78 3.46 -14.66
C GLU A 224 -5.22 2.74 -15.90
N HIS A 225 -4.06 2.11 -15.75
CA HIS A 225 -3.32 1.46 -16.85
C HIS A 225 -2.88 0.02 -16.54
N PRO A 226 -3.79 -0.88 -16.11
CA PRO A 226 -3.42 -2.22 -15.61
C PRO A 226 -2.66 -3.07 -16.62
N LEU A 227 -2.88 -2.85 -17.92
CA LEU A 227 -2.21 -3.63 -18.98
C LEU A 227 -0.77 -3.18 -19.27
N ARG A 228 -0.40 -1.97 -18.87
CA ARG A 228 0.93 -1.37 -19.06
C ARG A 228 1.68 -1.15 -17.75
N TRP A 229 1.08 -1.52 -16.64
CA TRP A 229 1.70 -1.39 -15.33
C TRP A 229 2.33 -2.70 -14.89
N GLY A 230 3.66 -2.70 -14.70
CA GLY A 230 4.41 -3.81 -14.13
C GLY A 230 4.39 -3.76 -12.61
N GLY A 231 4.81 -2.65 -12.02
CA GLY A 231 4.79 -2.51 -10.57
C GLY A 231 5.79 -1.52 -9.98
N LEU A 232 5.87 -1.58 -8.66
CA LEU A 232 6.76 -0.79 -7.81
C LEU A 232 7.70 -1.72 -7.05
N ILE A 233 8.99 -1.45 -7.10
CA ILE A 233 10.00 -2.20 -6.34
C ILE A 233 10.88 -1.21 -5.58
N ASP A 234 10.97 -1.38 -4.24
CA ASP A 234 11.87 -0.59 -3.41
C ASP A 234 13.17 -1.35 -3.14
N LEU A 235 14.27 -0.76 -3.54
CA LEU A 235 15.61 -1.28 -3.29
C LEU A 235 16.06 -0.96 -1.87
N PRO A 236 16.96 -1.77 -1.28
CA PRO A 236 17.52 -1.46 0.03
C PRO A 236 18.38 -0.20 -0.02
N ALA A 237 18.47 0.52 1.10
CA ALA A 237 19.36 1.68 1.22
C ALA A 237 20.82 1.31 0.94
N THR A 238 21.24 0.13 1.36
CA THR A 238 22.56 -0.45 1.04
C THR A 238 22.37 -1.65 0.13
N ILE A 239 22.88 -1.56 -1.10
CA ILE A 239 22.80 -2.60 -2.10
C ILE A 239 23.84 -3.69 -1.82
N ASP A 240 23.41 -4.94 -1.82
CA ASP A 240 24.27 -6.13 -1.69
C ASP A 240 24.35 -6.92 -3.01
N HIS A 241 25.24 -7.91 -3.06
CA HIS A 241 25.44 -8.78 -4.24
C HIS A 241 24.20 -9.60 -4.63
N ARG A 242 23.22 -9.76 -3.72
CA ARG A 242 21.98 -10.51 -3.96
C ARG A 242 20.86 -9.63 -4.48
N THR A 243 21.04 -8.32 -4.44
CA THR A 243 19.98 -7.37 -4.82
C THR A 243 19.61 -7.51 -6.30
N SER A 244 20.61 -7.69 -7.18
CA SER A 244 20.35 -7.85 -8.62
C SER A 244 19.57 -9.12 -8.94
N ASP A 245 19.92 -10.26 -8.33
CA ASP A 245 19.18 -11.52 -8.51
C ASP A 245 17.76 -11.46 -8.01
N ARG A 246 17.56 -10.81 -6.85
CA ARG A 246 16.22 -10.59 -6.28
C ARG A 246 15.38 -9.65 -7.14
N LEU A 247 16.01 -8.61 -7.70
CA LEU A 247 15.34 -7.71 -8.63
C LEU A 247 14.89 -8.45 -9.88
N ALA A 248 15.79 -9.23 -10.49
CA ALA A 248 15.45 -10.03 -11.66
C ALA A 248 14.30 -11.02 -11.39
N ALA A 249 14.30 -11.65 -10.20
CA ALA A 249 13.22 -12.56 -9.82
C ALA A 249 11.86 -11.87 -9.68
N LEU A 250 11.81 -10.58 -9.29
CA LEU A 250 10.59 -9.80 -9.22
C LEU A 250 10.13 -9.28 -10.58
N LEU A 251 11.07 -8.99 -11.49
CA LEU A 251 10.78 -8.51 -12.84
C LEU A 251 10.35 -9.65 -13.79
N ALA A 252 10.59 -10.91 -13.42
CA ALA A 252 10.32 -12.05 -14.27
C ALA A 252 8.83 -12.14 -14.66
N PRO A 253 8.53 -12.49 -15.93
CA PRO A 253 7.15 -12.60 -16.42
C PRO A 253 6.31 -13.56 -15.59
N GLY A 254 5.05 -13.21 -15.34
CA GLY A 254 4.12 -14.03 -14.55
C GLY A 254 4.33 -13.96 -13.04
N GLY A 255 5.19 -13.09 -12.55
CA GLY A 255 5.31 -12.80 -11.11
C GLY A 255 3.99 -12.22 -10.58
N PRO A 256 3.51 -12.69 -9.39
CA PRO A 256 2.23 -12.25 -8.84
C PRO A 256 2.29 -10.90 -8.13
N GLU A 257 3.46 -10.25 -8.08
CA GLU A 257 3.71 -9.12 -7.19
C GLU A 257 3.97 -7.83 -7.96
N ASP A 258 3.11 -6.86 -7.75
CA ASP A 258 3.20 -5.51 -8.32
C ASP A 258 3.69 -4.45 -7.32
N GLN A 259 3.83 -4.80 -6.05
CA GLN A 259 4.34 -3.94 -4.99
C GLN A 259 5.27 -4.72 -4.08
N ALA A 260 6.57 -4.58 -4.33
CA ALA A 260 7.60 -5.35 -3.64
C ALA A 260 8.72 -4.48 -3.04
N ALA A 261 9.41 -5.00 -2.05
CA ALA A 261 10.61 -4.39 -1.49
C ALA A 261 11.72 -5.44 -1.32
N ILE A 262 12.94 -5.07 -1.69
CA ILE A 262 14.12 -5.91 -1.50
C ILE A 262 14.87 -5.43 -0.27
N ARG A 263 15.24 -6.35 0.62
CA ARG A 263 16.03 -6.09 1.83
C ARG A 263 17.12 -7.13 1.96
N ALA A 264 18.09 -6.91 2.83
CA ALA A 264 19.17 -7.89 3.08
C ALA A 264 18.62 -9.26 3.45
N THR A 265 17.48 -9.31 4.14
CA THR A 265 16.81 -10.54 4.60
C THR A 265 15.96 -11.24 3.55
N GLY A 266 15.69 -10.61 2.40
CA GLY A 266 14.89 -11.20 1.31
C GLY A 266 14.02 -10.19 0.57
N SER A 267 13.13 -10.70 -0.27
CA SER A 267 12.10 -9.92 -0.94
C SER A 267 10.79 -9.97 -0.16
N TYR A 268 10.08 -8.87 -0.15
CA TYR A 268 8.82 -8.69 0.56
C TYR A 268 7.76 -8.16 -0.39
N ALA A 269 6.52 -8.63 -0.24
CA ALA A 269 5.36 -8.09 -0.96
C ALA A 269 4.42 -7.37 0.00
N ARG A 270 3.86 -6.27 -0.47
CA ARG A 270 2.89 -5.49 0.27
C ARG A 270 1.55 -6.21 0.32
N ARG A 271 0.93 -6.27 1.49
CA ARG A 271 -0.37 -6.90 1.71
C ARG A 271 -1.27 -6.00 2.54
N LEU A 272 -2.56 -6.10 2.27
CA LEU A 272 -3.58 -5.52 3.13
C LEU A 272 -4.12 -6.62 4.03
N ARG A 273 -4.02 -6.42 5.35
CA ARG A 273 -4.53 -7.35 6.37
C ARG A 273 -5.51 -6.61 7.27
N ARG A 274 -6.54 -7.30 7.73
CA ARG A 274 -7.42 -6.76 8.76
C ARG A 274 -6.58 -6.41 10.00
N ALA A 275 -6.75 -5.19 10.52
CA ALA A 275 -5.99 -4.75 11.68
C ALA A 275 -6.43 -5.53 12.92
N GLU A 276 -5.45 -6.03 13.69
CA GLU A 276 -5.72 -6.64 14.98
C GLU A 276 -6.24 -5.57 15.95
N THR A 277 -7.20 -5.94 16.77
CA THR A 277 -7.64 -5.11 17.90
C THR A 277 -6.53 -5.11 18.93
N SER A 278 -5.76 -4.03 18.95
CA SER A 278 -4.78 -3.85 20.03
C SER A 278 -5.51 -3.45 21.31
N PRO A 279 -5.25 -4.10 22.43
CA PRO A 279 -5.72 -3.66 23.74
C PRO A 279 -5.00 -2.41 24.25
N ALA A 280 -4.09 -1.83 23.46
CA ALA A 280 -3.42 -0.60 23.84
C ALA A 280 -4.46 0.50 24.11
N ALA A 281 -4.39 1.08 25.29
CA ALA A 281 -5.22 2.23 25.66
C ALA A 281 -5.18 3.27 24.55
N PRO A 282 -6.33 3.79 24.11
CA PRO A 282 -6.34 4.83 23.09
C PRO A 282 -5.49 6.00 23.60
N ARG A 283 -4.45 6.34 22.85
CA ARG A 283 -3.76 7.61 23.10
C ARG A 283 -4.79 8.69 22.96
N SER A 284 -5.14 9.34 24.05
CA SER A 284 -6.05 10.48 24.02
C SER A 284 -5.32 11.63 23.33
N TRP A 285 -5.56 11.78 22.03
CA TRP A 285 -5.15 13.00 21.35
C TRP A 285 -6.09 14.12 21.77
N GLN A 286 -5.52 15.25 22.18
CA GLN A 286 -6.26 16.47 22.50
C GLN A 286 -5.89 17.56 21.50
N PRO A 287 -6.85 18.24 20.90
CA PRO A 287 -6.59 19.35 20.01
C PRO A 287 -6.01 20.54 20.79
N THR A 288 -4.92 21.12 20.29
CA THR A 288 -4.24 22.25 20.93
C THR A 288 -4.21 23.44 19.97
N GLY A 289 -5.30 24.12 19.77
CA GLY A 289 -5.36 25.28 18.86
C GLY A 289 -6.44 25.17 17.80
N THR A 290 -6.38 26.02 16.77
CA THR A 290 -7.36 26.06 15.69
C THR A 290 -7.24 24.83 14.79
N THR A 291 -8.36 24.16 14.56
CA THR A 291 -8.43 22.97 13.69
C THR A 291 -9.21 23.32 12.42
N LEU A 292 -8.54 23.20 11.27
CA LEU A 292 -9.19 23.34 9.95
C LEU A 292 -9.80 22.02 9.51
N ILE A 293 -11.09 22.03 9.15
CA ILE A 293 -11.80 20.87 8.60
C ILE A 293 -12.14 21.13 7.14
N THR A 294 -11.46 20.47 6.21
CA THR A 294 -11.84 20.50 4.80
C THR A 294 -13.14 19.73 4.58
N GLY A 295 -14.05 20.26 3.77
CA GLY A 295 -15.39 19.68 3.62
C GLY A 295 -16.27 19.77 4.88
N GLY A 296 -16.01 20.74 5.77
CA GLY A 296 -16.68 20.91 7.06
C GLY A 296 -18.20 21.06 6.98
N THR A 297 -18.73 21.51 5.85
CA THR A 297 -20.18 21.65 5.57
C THR A 297 -20.85 20.34 5.17
N GLY A 298 -20.09 19.31 4.84
CA GLY A 298 -20.62 17.98 4.50
C GLY A 298 -20.92 17.12 5.73
N ALA A 299 -21.62 16.00 5.52
CA ALA A 299 -22.02 15.09 6.59
C ALA A 299 -20.83 14.57 7.41
N LEU A 300 -19.73 14.14 6.77
CA LEU A 300 -18.53 13.68 7.45
C LEU A 300 -17.85 14.82 8.21
N GLY A 301 -17.74 16.03 7.63
CA GLY A 301 -17.20 17.21 8.29
C GLY A 301 -17.96 17.56 9.55
N ALA A 302 -19.29 17.49 9.53
CA ALA A 302 -20.13 17.72 10.71
C ALA A 302 -19.87 16.68 11.82
N HIS A 303 -19.61 15.41 11.51
CA HIS A 303 -19.23 14.41 12.49
C HIS A 303 -17.85 14.69 13.10
N VAL A 304 -16.88 15.07 12.28
CA VAL A 304 -15.53 15.44 12.71
C VAL A 304 -15.59 16.67 13.62
N ALA A 305 -16.33 17.71 13.25
CA ALA A 305 -16.50 18.92 14.06
C ALA A 305 -17.08 18.61 15.44
N ARG A 306 -18.16 17.82 15.51
CA ARG A 306 -18.75 17.40 16.79
C ARG A 306 -17.79 16.58 17.64
N TRP A 307 -17.02 15.71 17.01
CA TRP A 307 -16.01 14.92 17.71
C TRP A 307 -14.91 15.81 18.28
N LEU A 308 -14.36 16.75 17.50
CA LEU A 308 -13.36 17.71 17.95
C LEU A 308 -13.87 18.58 19.10
N ALA A 309 -15.11 19.07 19.01
CA ALA A 309 -15.72 19.85 20.09
C ALA A 309 -15.82 19.03 21.40
N ARG A 310 -16.18 17.74 21.32
CA ARG A 310 -16.18 16.84 22.48
C ARG A 310 -14.79 16.57 23.04
N GLN A 311 -13.74 16.63 22.21
CA GLN A 311 -12.34 16.52 22.64
C GLN A 311 -11.78 17.83 23.18
N GLY A 312 -12.57 18.91 23.23
CA GLY A 312 -12.15 20.19 23.77
C GLY A 312 -11.38 21.07 22.79
N ALA A 313 -11.62 20.93 21.48
CA ALA A 313 -11.02 21.83 20.50
C ALA A 313 -11.42 23.28 20.80
N PRO A 314 -10.47 24.22 20.96
CA PRO A 314 -10.80 25.61 21.31
C PRO A 314 -11.43 26.39 20.14
N HIS A 315 -11.09 26.05 18.90
CA HIS A 315 -11.60 26.68 17.68
C HIS A 315 -11.64 25.69 16.51
#